data_616a8d2c734c501d864d7d83701297d5
#
_entry.id   616a8d2c734c501d864d7d83701297d5
#
_cell.length_a   1.000
_cell.length_b   1.000
_cell.length_c   1.000
_cell.angle_alpha   90.00
_cell.angle_beta   90.00
_cell.angle_gamma   90.00
#
_symmetry.space_group_name_H-M   'P 1'
#
loop_
_entity.id
_entity.type
_entity.pdbx_description
1 polymer ?
#
loop_
_entity_poly.entity_id
_entity_poly.type
_entity_poly.pdbx_seq_one_letter_code
_entity_poly.pdbx_strand_id
1 'polypeptide(L)'
;MDRKRRIGYLSPSKRGARHDKRVCDQRGVVANIPPGVSLLADSGFQGLRHPGLCLPHKGTRKRPLTGEQRQWNTLLASARVVVEHGIGGMKRYNAVAGVYRNRLPKTDDRFNLLAAGLWNYSIT
;
A
#
# COMPACT_ATOMS: atom_id res chain seq x y z
N MET A 1 0.19 6.08 -1.53
CA MET A 1 0.79 6.58 -2.79
C MET A 1 -0.28 7.28 -3.60
N ASP A 2 0.05 8.38 -4.23
CA ASP A 2 -0.88 9.14 -5.07
C ASP A 2 -0.80 8.73 -6.57
N ARG A 3 -1.69 9.32 -7.41
CA ARG A 3 -1.72 9.05 -8.86
C ARG A 3 -0.42 9.43 -9.59
N LYS A 4 0.37 10.33 -9.02
CA LYS A 4 1.69 10.73 -9.57
C LYS A 4 2.81 9.80 -9.10
N ARG A 5 2.49 8.68 -8.49
CA ARG A 5 3.41 7.68 -7.93
C ARG A 5 4.21 8.17 -6.72
N ARG A 6 3.82 9.28 -6.10
CA ARG A 6 4.50 9.80 -4.92
C ARG A 6 4.06 9.04 -3.67
N ILE A 7 5.02 8.71 -2.83
CA ILE A 7 4.79 8.07 -1.55
C ILE A 7 4.49 9.16 -0.53
N GLY A 8 3.28 9.14 0.02
CA GLY A 8 2.83 10.15 0.98
C GLY A 8 3.07 9.76 2.44
N TYR A 9 3.13 8.47 2.71
CA TYR A 9 3.30 7.95 4.07
C TYR A 9 3.92 6.57 4.06
N LEU A 10 4.79 6.32 5.03
CA LEU A 10 5.33 5.00 5.36
C LEU A 10 5.14 4.75 6.85
N SER A 11 4.57 3.61 7.21
CA SER A 11 4.50 3.18 8.61
C SER A 11 5.86 2.67 9.07
N PRO A 12 6.20 2.82 10.37
CA PRO A 12 7.36 2.15 10.93
C PRO A 12 7.31 0.65 10.73
N SER A 13 8.46 0.05 10.49
CA SER A 13 8.61 -1.39 10.30
C SER A 13 8.16 -2.17 11.53
N LYS A 14 7.57 -3.33 11.29
CA LYS A 14 7.19 -4.29 12.34
C LYS A 14 7.66 -5.69 11.96
N ARG A 15 7.87 -6.56 12.95
CA ARG A 15 8.24 -7.95 12.71
C ARG A 15 7.23 -8.63 11.76
N GLY A 16 7.74 -9.37 10.78
CA GLY A 16 7.13 -9.76 9.53
C GLY A 16 5.88 -10.65 9.53
N ALA A 17 5.32 -11.03 10.69
CA ALA A 17 4.14 -11.90 10.73
C ALA A 17 2.80 -11.16 10.91
N ARG A 18 2.79 -9.82 10.79
CA ARG A 18 1.55 -9.04 10.99
C ARG A 18 0.83 -8.76 9.69
N HIS A 19 -0.45 -9.02 9.68
CA HIS A 19 -1.33 -8.70 8.57
C HIS A 19 -1.42 -7.17 8.35
N ASP A 20 -1.35 -6.73 7.10
CA ASP A 20 -1.29 -5.31 6.72
C ASP A 20 -2.46 -4.49 7.25
N LYS A 21 -3.69 -5.03 7.20
CA LYS A 21 -4.87 -4.38 7.80
C LYS A 21 -4.67 -4.08 9.28
N ARG A 22 -4.09 -5.02 10.03
CA ARG A 22 -3.87 -4.83 11.48
C ARG A 22 -2.85 -3.73 11.76
N VAL A 23 -1.82 -3.62 10.93
CA VAL A 23 -0.85 -2.51 11.02
C VAL A 23 -1.53 -1.18 10.71
N CYS A 24 -2.37 -1.15 9.69
CA CYS A 24 -3.16 0.03 9.31
C CYS A 24 -4.09 0.49 10.45
N ASP A 25 -4.83 -0.43 11.06
CA ASP A 25 -5.73 -0.14 12.19
C ASP A 25 -4.95 0.38 13.41
N GLN A 26 -3.85 -0.27 13.78
CA GLN A 26 -3.02 0.12 14.92
C GLN A 26 -2.35 1.49 14.77
N ARG A 27 -2.10 1.93 13.55
CA ARG A 27 -1.47 3.22 13.23
C ARG A 27 -2.47 4.34 12.97
N GLY A 28 -3.76 4.03 12.94
CA GLY A 28 -4.80 5.01 12.65
C GLY A 28 -4.64 5.68 11.27
N VAL A 29 -4.07 4.97 10.30
CA VAL A 29 -3.76 5.52 8.97
C VAL A 29 -5.01 6.05 8.29
N VAL A 30 -6.09 5.29 8.35
CA VAL A 30 -7.37 5.65 7.70
C VAL A 30 -8.01 6.89 8.32
N ALA A 31 -7.87 7.08 9.63
CA ALA A 31 -8.42 8.24 10.33
C ALA A 31 -7.77 9.58 9.88
N ASN A 32 -6.54 9.52 9.37
CA ASN A 32 -5.81 10.68 8.86
C ASN A 32 -6.05 10.96 7.38
N ILE A 33 -6.84 10.14 6.68
CA ILE A 33 -7.18 10.35 5.27
C ILE A 33 -8.44 11.19 5.18
N PRO A 34 -8.43 12.34 4.47
CA PRO A 34 -9.61 13.18 4.32
C PRO A 34 -10.78 12.42 3.68
N PRO A 35 -12.04 12.70 4.07
CA PRO A 35 -13.23 12.01 3.54
C PRO A 35 -13.41 12.11 2.02
N GLY A 36 -12.94 13.22 1.41
CA GLY A 36 -13.00 13.43 -0.04
C GLY A 36 -11.96 12.66 -0.86
N VAL A 37 -11.07 11.90 -0.21
CA VAL A 37 -10.02 11.13 -0.88
C VAL A 37 -10.45 9.68 -1.03
N SER A 38 -10.39 9.16 -2.26
CA SER A 38 -10.63 7.73 -2.52
C SER A 38 -9.41 6.91 -2.10
N LEU A 39 -9.64 5.86 -1.33
CA LEU A 39 -8.61 4.93 -0.87
C LEU A 39 -8.75 3.60 -1.60
N LEU A 40 -7.78 3.28 -2.44
CA LEU A 40 -7.71 2.00 -3.13
C LEU A 40 -6.88 1.02 -2.29
N ALA A 41 -7.44 -0.12 -1.97
CA ALA A 41 -6.76 -1.17 -1.22
C ALA A 41 -7.01 -2.55 -1.83
N ASP A 42 -6.21 -3.53 -1.45
CA ASP A 42 -6.41 -4.90 -1.92
C ASP A 42 -7.38 -5.69 -1.02
N SER A 43 -7.64 -6.92 -1.39
CA SER A 43 -8.57 -7.79 -0.67
C SER A 43 -8.13 -8.13 0.77
N GLY A 44 -6.87 -7.91 1.11
CA GLY A 44 -6.35 -8.09 2.47
C GLY A 44 -6.85 -7.03 3.47
N PHE A 45 -7.39 -5.92 2.96
CA PHE A 45 -7.91 -4.82 3.78
C PHE A 45 -9.43 -4.88 3.99
N GLN A 46 -10.06 -6.03 3.84
CA GLN A 46 -11.48 -6.21 4.17
C GLN A 46 -11.74 -5.80 5.63
N GLY A 47 -12.83 -5.08 5.85
CA GLY A 47 -13.21 -4.57 7.18
C GLY A 47 -12.62 -3.22 7.57
N LEU A 48 -11.78 -2.58 6.75
CA LEU A 48 -11.47 -1.16 6.91
C LEU A 48 -12.72 -0.31 6.69
N ARG A 49 -12.83 0.79 7.42
CA ARG A 49 -13.94 1.74 7.30
C ARG A 49 -13.42 3.11 6.89
N HIS A 50 -13.76 3.52 5.68
CA HIS A 50 -13.48 4.86 5.15
C HIS A 50 -14.53 5.19 4.08
N PRO A 51 -15.09 6.42 4.01
CA PRO A 51 -16.13 6.77 3.04
C PRO A 51 -15.72 6.57 1.57
N GLY A 52 -14.44 6.76 1.25
CA GLY A 52 -13.88 6.60 -0.09
C GLY A 52 -13.17 5.28 -0.33
N LEU A 53 -13.40 4.26 0.50
CA LEU A 53 -12.73 2.96 0.37
C LEU A 53 -13.22 2.19 -0.84
N CYS A 54 -12.28 1.78 -1.70
CA CYS A 54 -12.50 0.96 -2.87
C CYS A 54 -11.75 -0.36 -2.71
N LEU A 55 -12.48 -1.45 -2.56
CA LEU A 55 -11.94 -2.81 -2.42
C LEU A 55 -12.40 -3.70 -3.58
N PRO A 56 -11.58 -4.68 -4.00
CA PRO A 56 -12.02 -5.68 -4.96
C PRO A 56 -13.07 -6.61 -4.35
N HIS A 57 -13.98 -7.08 -5.18
CA HIS A 57 -14.95 -8.10 -4.81
C HIS A 57 -14.30 -9.47 -4.74
N LYS A 58 -14.66 -10.26 -3.73
CA LYS A 58 -14.27 -11.66 -3.61
C LYS A 58 -15.37 -12.58 -4.09
N GLY A 59 -15.03 -13.46 -5.02
CA GLY A 59 -15.90 -14.57 -5.42
C GLY A 59 -15.61 -15.83 -4.61
N THR A 60 -16.63 -16.68 -4.45
CA THR A 60 -16.50 -18.01 -3.89
C THR A 60 -17.01 -19.04 -4.89
N ARG A 61 -16.70 -20.33 -4.67
CA ARG A 61 -17.23 -21.41 -5.52
C ARG A 61 -18.77 -21.43 -5.56
N LYS A 62 -19.43 -21.07 -4.45
CA LYS A 62 -20.89 -21.01 -4.35
C LYS A 62 -21.49 -19.72 -4.90
N ARG A 63 -20.72 -18.63 -4.89
CA ARG A 63 -21.13 -17.31 -5.40
C ARG A 63 -20.00 -16.72 -6.24
N PRO A 64 -19.91 -17.10 -7.53
CA PRO A 64 -18.89 -16.54 -8.43
C PRO A 64 -19.15 -15.05 -8.66
N LEU A 65 -18.10 -14.33 -9.06
CA LEU A 65 -18.20 -12.91 -9.40
C LEU A 65 -19.12 -12.69 -10.60
N THR A 66 -19.96 -11.65 -10.53
CA THR A 66 -20.74 -11.16 -11.68
C THR A 66 -19.84 -10.47 -12.71
N GLY A 67 -20.33 -10.24 -13.93
CA GLY A 67 -19.60 -9.49 -14.95
C GLY A 67 -19.21 -8.09 -14.51
N GLU A 68 -20.12 -7.37 -13.85
CA GLU A 68 -19.86 -6.03 -13.30
C GLU A 68 -18.79 -6.05 -12.21
N GLN A 69 -18.82 -7.02 -11.31
CA GLN A 69 -17.81 -7.19 -10.26
C GLN A 69 -16.42 -7.48 -10.85
N ARG A 70 -16.34 -8.28 -11.91
CA ARG A 70 -15.08 -8.55 -12.62
C ARG A 70 -14.53 -7.27 -13.27
N GLN A 71 -15.38 -6.48 -13.91
CA GLN A 71 -14.98 -5.19 -14.51
C GLN A 71 -14.47 -4.23 -13.43
N TRP A 72 -15.16 -4.13 -12.30
CA TRP A 72 -14.70 -3.33 -11.16
C TRP A 72 -13.32 -3.76 -10.66
N ASN A 73 -13.12 -5.06 -10.47
CA ASN A 73 -11.83 -5.60 -10.04
C ASN A 73 -10.72 -5.32 -11.06
N THR A 74 -11.01 -5.37 -12.35
CA THR A 74 -10.05 -5.04 -13.42
C THR A 74 -9.65 -3.57 -13.38
N LEU A 75 -10.61 -2.66 -13.19
CA LEU A 75 -10.34 -1.23 -13.04
C LEU A 75 -9.48 -0.93 -11.82
N LEU A 76 -9.78 -1.56 -10.68
CA LEU A 76 -8.97 -1.41 -9.46
C LEU A 76 -7.55 -1.95 -9.66
N ALA A 77 -7.39 -3.10 -10.31
CA ALA A 77 -6.08 -3.68 -10.60
C ALA A 77 -5.25 -2.73 -11.48
N SER A 78 -5.84 -2.13 -12.51
CA SER A 78 -5.18 -1.15 -13.37
C SER A 78 -4.71 0.08 -12.59
N ALA A 79 -5.54 0.61 -11.70
CA ALA A 79 -5.18 1.74 -10.85
C ALA A 79 -4.04 1.39 -9.88
N ARG A 80 -3.96 0.15 -9.41
CA ARG A 80 -2.92 -0.32 -8.47
C ARG A 80 -1.55 -0.51 -9.10
N VAL A 81 -1.44 -0.65 -10.40
CA VAL A 81 -0.15 -0.71 -11.11
C VAL A 81 0.74 0.49 -10.78
N VAL A 82 0.15 1.65 -10.52
CA VAL A 82 0.87 2.86 -10.06
C VAL A 82 1.64 2.60 -8.75
N VAL A 83 1.02 1.88 -7.81
CA VAL A 83 1.63 1.51 -6.53
C VAL A 83 2.80 0.54 -6.73
N GLU A 84 2.63 -0.44 -7.60
CA GLU A 84 3.67 -1.41 -7.92
C GLU A 84 4.90 -0.74 -8.55
N HIS A 85 4.69 0.23 -9.43
CA HIS A 85 5.77 1.03 -10.00
C HIS A 85 6.53 1.83 -8.94
N GLY A 86 5.82 2.45 -8.00
CA GLY A 86 6.45 3.18 -6.91
C GLY A 86 7.23 2.28 -5.95
N ILE A 87 6.67 1.14 -5.58
CA ILE A 87 7.38 0.13 -4.76
C ILE A 87 8.59 -0.40 -5.52
N GLY A 88 8.47 -0.69 -6.81
CA GLY A 88 9.59 -1.09 -7.66
C GLY A 88 10.69 -0.03 -7.72
N GLY A 89 10.31 1.25 -7.77
CA GLY A 89 11.25 2.36 -7.71
C GLY A 89 12.05 2.41 -6.41
N MET A 90 11.37 2.23 -5.27
CA MET A 90 12.06 2.14 -3.96
C MET A 90 13.00 0.93 -3.88
N LYS A 91 12.59 -0.21 -4.44
CA LYS A 91 13.38 -1.45 -4.43
C LYS A 91 14.66 -1.39 -5.28
N ARG A 92 14.88 -0.34 -6.06
CA ARG A 92 16.19 -0.08 -6.71
C ARG A 92 17.30 0.11 -5.68
N TYR A 93 16.96 0.51 -4.46
CA TYR A 93 17.91 0.66 -3.39
C TYR A 93 18.05 -0.67 -2.62
N ASN A 94 19.24 -1.27 -2.65
CA ASN A 94 19.49 -2.56 -2.00
C ASN A 94 19.19 -2.56 -0.50
N ALA A 95 19.33 -1.43 0.15
CA ALA A 95 18.98 -1.29 1.57
C ALA A 95 17.49 -1.53 1.86
N VAL A 96 16.62 -1.37 0.86
CA VAL A 96 15.17 -1.61 0.96
C VAL A 96 14.79 -3.03 0.48
N ALA A 97 15.41 -3.47 -0.62
CA ALA A 97 15.07 -4.75 -1.27
C ALA A 97 15.80 -5.95 -0.67
N GLY A 98 16.99 -5.72 -0.13
CA GLY A 98 17.87 -6.78 0.41
C GLY A 98 17.46 -7.24 1.81
N VAL A 99 18.10 -8.34 2.24
CA VAL A 99 17.97 -8.82 3.62
C VAL A 99 18.61 -7.81 4.57
N TYR A 100 17.81 -7.31 5.50
CA TYR A 100 18.28 -6.35 6.48
C TYR A 100 19.20 -6.99 7.50
N ARG A 101 20.46 -6.59 7.52
CA ARG A 101 21.51 -7.14 8.40
C ARG A 101 21.97 -6.18 9.49
N ASN A 102 21.52 -4.93 9.47
CA ASN A 102 21.90 -3.93 10.46
C ASN A 102 21.14 -4.18 11.78
N ARG A 103 21.86 -4.18 12.90
CA ARG A 103 21.31 -4.41 14.24
C ARG A 103 20.92 -3.11 14.96
N LEU A 104 21.21 -1.95 14.39
CA LEU A 104 20.85 -0.66 14.98
C LEU A 104 19.33 -0.45 14.91
N PRO A 105 18.69 -0.05 16.03
CA PRO A 105 17.25 0.19 16.06
C PRO A 105 16.82 1.27 15.04
N LYS A 106 15.68 1.06 14.38
CA LYS A 106 15.04 2.01 13.45
C LYS A 106 15.87 2.40 12.21
N THR A 107 16.96 1.73 11.91
CA THR A 107 17.79 2.06 10.73
C THR A 107 17.09 1.65 9.43
N ASP A 108 16.33 0.55 9.44
CA ASP A 108 15.47 0.12 8.34
C ASP A 108 14.41 1.18 8.00
N ASP A 109 13.78 1.76 9.00
CA ASP A 109 12.80 2.84 8.81
C ASP A 109 13.45 4.08 8.17
N ARG A 110 14.66 4.43 8.59
CA ARG A 110 15.42 5.53 7.99
C ARG A 110 15.76 5.27 6.52
N PHE A 111 16.18 4.06 6.18
CA PHE A 111 16.46 3.69 4.79
C PHE A 111 15.19 3.72 3.93
N ASN A 112 14.07 3.23 4.45
CA ASN A 112 12.79 3.27 3.76
C ASN A 112 12.32 4.70 3.50
N LEU A 113 12.43 5.59 4.49
CA LEU A 113 12.08 7.00 4.36
C LEU A 113 13.00 7.71 3.35
N LEU A 114 14.30 7.45 3.40
CA LEU A 114 15.27 8.00 2.46
C LEU A 114 14.97 7.54 1.03
N ALA A 115 14.72 6.25 0.84
CA ALA A 115 14.40 5.69 -0.46
C ALA A 115 13.09 6.27 -1.03
N ALA A 116 12.07 6.46 -0.19
CA ALA A 116 10.82 7.12 -0.58
C ALA A 116 11.05 8.58 -0.98
N GLY A 117 11.88 9.31 -0.24
CA GLY A 117 12.24 10.68 -0.56
C GLY A 117 13.00 10.80 -1.89
N LEU A 118 13.98 9.93 -2.11
CA LEU A 118 14.74 9.88 -3.37
C LEU A 118 13.85 9.48 -4.54
N TRP A 119 12.94 8.52 -4.35
CA TRP A 119 11.96 8.16 -5.36
C TRP A 119 11.06 9.34 -5.70
N ASN A 120 10.46 9.98 -4.70
CA ASN A 120 9.59 11.14 -4.90
C ASN A 120 10.32 12.27 -5.64
N TYR A 121 11.58 12.52 -5.29
CA TYR A 121 12.42 13.50 -5.97
C TYR A 121 12.66 13.13 -7.44
N SER A 122 12.93 11.85 -7.72
CA SER A 122 13.25 11.39 -9.07
C SER A 122 12.08 11.48 -10.05
N ILE A 123 10.84 11.47 -9.55
CA ILE A 123 9.63 11.55 -10.37
C ILE A 123 9.00 12.94 -10.41
N THR A 124 9.60 13.89 -9.74
CA THR A 124 9.18 15.28 -9.79
C THR A 124 9.81 15.93 -11.03
#